data_ac44a6ba0e999a8fb4b0ef1fd59b1d9b
#
_entry.id   ac44a6ba0e999a8fb4b0ef1fd59b1d9b
#
_cell.length_a   1.000
_cell.length_b   1.000
_cell.length_c   1.000
_cell.angle_alpha   90.00
_cell.angle_beta   90.00
_cell.angle_gamma   90.00
#
_symmetry.space_group_name_H-M   'P 1'
#
loop_
_entity.id
_entity.type
_entity.pdbx_description
1 polymer ?
#
loop_
_entity_poly.entity_id
_entity_poly.type
_entity_poly.pdbx_seq_one_letter_code
_entity_poly.pdbx_strand_id
1 'polypeptide(L)'
;MPPRPLARRLVAESLGAALLAALVIGSGIAAQTLSPSDTGLQLFENAAATAAGLFAIILMFGPVSGGHFNPVVSLADAALGGLSWRDAAA
;
A
#
# COMPACT_ATOMS: atom_id res chain seq x y z
N MET A 1 7.57 -1.78 -22.25
CA MET A 1 6.10 -1.93 -22.29
C MET A 1 5.43 -0.59 -22.31
N PRO A 2 4.39 -0.42 -23.09
CA PRO A 2 3.64 0.82 -23.05
C PRO A 2 3.01 0.99 -21.66
N PRO A 3 2.88 2.25 -21.18
CA PRO A 3 2.23 2.49 -19.89
C PRO A 3 0.75 2.08 -19.93
N ARG A 4 0.25 1.61 -18.80
CA ARG A 4 -1.16 1.29 -18.66
C ARG A 4 -1.99 2.57 -18.72
N PRO A 5 -3.24 2.49 -19.18
CA PRO A 5 -4.12 3.66 -19.17
C PRO A 5 -4.23 4.29 -17.79
N LEU A 6 -4.27 5.61 -17.72
CA LEU A 6 -4.34 6.33 -16.45
C LEU A 6 -5.51 5.88 -15.60
N ALA A 7 -6.69 5.66 -16.21
CA ALA A 7 -7.86 5.21 -15.47
C ALA A 7 -7.62 3.89 -14.75
N ARG A 8 -6.97 2.93 -15.41
CA ARG A 8 -6.63 1.64 -14.79
C ARG A 8 -5.64 1.82 -13.64
N ARG A 9 -4.65 2.69 -13.81
CA ARG A 9 -3.66 2.97 -12.77
C ARG A 9 -4.33 3.61 -11.55
N LEU A 10 -5.22 4.57 -11.76
CA LEU A 10 -5.95 5.22 -10.67
C LEU A 10 -6.86 4.25 -9.92
N VAL A 11 -7.56 3.38 -10.64
CA VAL A 11 -8.39 2.35 -10.02
C VAL A 11 -7.54 1.38 -9.21
N ALA A 12 -6.42 0.90 -9.77
CA ALA A 12 -5.53 -0.03 -9.08
C ALA A 12 -4.92 0.61 -7.83
N GLU A 13 -4.48 1.88 -7.91
CA GLU A 13 -3.96 2.61 -6.77
C GLU A 13 -5.02 2.78 -5.68
N SER A 14 -6.25 3.13 -6.07
CA SER A 14 -7.34 3.33 -5.12
C SER A 14 -7.73 2.04 -4.43
N LEU A 15 -7.85 0.94 -5.18
CA LEU A 15 -8.14 -0.37 -4.62
C LEU A 15 -7.02 -0.85 -3.71
N GLY A 16 -5.77 -0.71 -4.15
CA GLY A 16 -4.61 -1.08 -3.35
C GLY A 16 -4.53 -0.30 -2.05
N ALA A 17 -4.79 1.01 -2.10
CA ALA A 17 -4.80 1.86 -0.92
C ALA A 17 -5.92 1.47 0.05
N ALA A 18 -7.12 1.17 -0.47
CA ALA A 18 -8.24 0.73 0.35
C ALA A 18 -7.96 -0.62 1.02
N LEU A 19 -7.38 -1.57 0.28
CA LEU A 19 -7.00 -2.87 0.81
C LEU A 19 -5.91 -2.73 1.88
N LEU A 20 -4.93 -1.87 1.64
CA LEU A 20 -3.86 -1.63 2.60
C LEU A 20 -4.42 -1.00 3.88
N ALA A 21 -5.28 0.00 3.77
CA ALA A 21 -5.93 0.62 4.93
C ALA A 21 -6.74 -0.40 5.73
N ALA A 22 -7.54 -1.22 5.05
CA ALA A 22 -8.32 -2.27 5.68
C ALA A 22 -7.41 -3.29 6.39
N LEU A 23 -6.29 -3.65 5.78
CA LEU A 23 -5.33 -4.58 6.36
C LEU A 23 -4.67 -3.99 7.62
N VAL A 24 -4.22 -2.73 7.57
CA VAL A 24 -3.58 -2.07 8.71
C VAL A 24 -4.56 -1.96 9.88
N ILE A 25 -5.76 -1.49 9.62
CA ILE A 25 -6.79 -1.32 10.66
C ILE A 25 -7.25 -2.69 11.18
N GLY A 26 -7.56 -3.62 10.29
CA GLY A 26 -8.05 -4.94 10.65
C GLY A 26 -7.02 -5.76 11.44
N SER A 27 -5.76 -5.75 10.99
CA SER A 27 -4.69 -6.46 11.72
C SER A 27 -4.39 -5.81 13.07
N GLY A 28 -4.52 -4.48 13.18
CA GLY A 28 -4.40 -3.79 14.46
C GLY A 28 -5.46 -4.22 15.45
N ILE A 29 -6.71 -4.28 15.02
CA ILE A 29 -7.83 -4.74 15.85
C ILE A 29 -7.63 -6.21 16.25
N ALA A 30 -7.26 -7.07 15.30
CA ALA A 30 -7.00 -8.48 15.58
C ALA A 30 -5.87 -8.65 16.58
N ALA A 31 -4.79 -7.86 16.45
CA ALA A 31 -3.66 -7.91 17.38
C ALA A 31 -4.08 -7.53 18.81
N GLN A 32 -4.93 -6.51 18.95
CA GLN A 32 -5.47 -6.12 20.26
C GLN A 32 -6.30 -7.23 20.89
N THR A 33 -7.05 -7.97 20.09
CA THR A 33 -7.86 -9.09 20.56
C THR A 33 -7.01 -10.30 20.94
N LEU A 34 -5.98 -10.59 20.15
CA LEU A 34 -5.11 -11.76 20.38
C LEU A 34 -4.10 -11.55 21.49
N SER A 35 -3.62 -10.32 21.66
CA SER A 35 -2.56 -9.99 22.62
C SER A 35 -2.95 -8.77 23.44
N PRO A 36 -4.04 -8.85 24.23
CA PRO A 36 -4.64 -7.66 24.85
C PRO A 36 -3.76 -6.96 25.89
N SER A 37 -2.77 -7.66 26.45
CA SER A 37 -1.92 -7.12 27.51
C SER A 37 -0.49 -6.85 27.05
N ASP A 38 -0.18 -7.00 25.76
CA ASP A 38 1.17 -6.86 25.24
C ASP A 38 1.19 -5.95 24.02
N THR A 39 1.44 -4.67 24.27
CA THR A 39 1.48 -3.66 23.21
C THR A 39 2.62 -3.91 22.22
N GLY A 40 3.77 -4.37 22.70
CA GLY A 40 4.90 -4.69 21.81
C GLY A 40 4.57 -5.82 20.86
N LEU A 41 3.91 -6.87 21.35
CA LEU A 41 3.48 -7.99 20.53
C LEU A 41 2.38 -7.57 19.56
N GLN A 42 1.43 -6.72 19.98
CA GLN A 42 0.41 -6.15 19.10
C GLN A 42 1.06 -5.41 17.91
N LEU A 43 2.06 -4.60 18.19
CA LEU A 43 2.77 -3.86 17.15
C LEU A 43 3.48 -4.80 16.18
N PHE A 44 4.15 -5.82 16.71
CA PHE A 44 4.81 -6.81 15.87
C PHE A 44 3.82 -7.57 14.98
N GLU A 45 2.71 -8.01 15.54
CA GLU A 45 1.67 -8.73 14.80
C GLU A 45 1.09 -7.86 13.68
N ASN A 46 0.78 -6.60 14.00
CA ASN A 46 0.27 -5.64 13.02
C ASN A 46 1.29 -5.37 11.91
N ALA A 47 2.54 -5.14 12.28
CA ALA A 47 3.62 -4.87 11.32
C ALA A 47 3.87 -6.08 10.41
N ALA A 48 3.89 -7.29 10.97
CA ALA A 48 4.09 -8.51 10.19
C ALA A 48 2.96 -8.75 9.21
N ALA A 49 1.71 -8.58 9.64
CA ALA A 49 0.54 -8.73 8.79
C ALA A 49 0.53 -7.67 7.68
N THR A 50 0.85 -6.43 8.02
CA THR A 50 0.91 -5.32 7.07
C THR A 50 1.99 -5.56 6.02
N ALA A 51 3.17 -6.00 6.42
CA ALA A 51 4.26 -6.30 5.49
C ALA A 51 3.90 -7.42 4.53
N ALA A 52 3.33 -8.52 5.04
CA ALA A 52 2.91 -9.65 4.22
C ALA A 52 1.80 -9.25 3.25
N GLY A 53 0.80 -8.51 3.73
CA GLY A 53 -0.32 -8.06 2.91
C GLY A 53 0.12 -7.03 1.87
N LEU A 54 0.99 -6.12 2.22
CA LEU A 54 1.54 -5.14 1.28
C LEU A 54 2.31 -5.82 0.16
N PHE A 55 3.09 -6.84 0.48
CA PHE A 55 3.80 -7.64 -0.53
C PHE A 55 2.80 -8.25 -1.52
N ALA A 56 1.72 -8.84 -1.02
CA ALA A 56 0.68 -9.43 -1.86
C ALA A 56 -0.02 -8.37 -2.73
N ILE A 57 -0.33 -7.21 -2.17
CA ILE A 57 -0.97 -6.10 -2.89
C ILE A 57 -0.05 -5.60 -4.01
N ILE A 58 1.23 -5.46 -3.74
CA ILE A 58 2.21 -5.04 -4.75
C ILE A 58 2.29 -6.06 -5.88
N LEU A 59 2.28 -7.36 -5.57
CA LEU A 59 2.27 -8.39 -6.60
C LEU A 59 1.02 -8.35 -7.47
N MET A 60 -0.13 -8.04 -6.87
CA MET A 60 -1.41 -7.98 -7.59
C MET A 60 -1.54 -6.74 -8.47
N PHE A 61 -1.19 -5.57 -7.95
CA PHE A 61 -1.47 -4.29 -8.58
C PHE A 61 -0.24 -3.56 -9.10
N GLY A 62 0.96 -3.94 -8.66
CA GLY A 62 2.20 -3.30 -9.06
C GLY A 62 2.38 -3.19 -10.56
N PRO A 63 2.11 -4.27 -11.35
CA PRO A 63 2.23 -4.22 -12.80
C PRO A 63 1.28 -3.22 -13.47
N VAL A 64 0.19 -2.85 -12.80
CA VAL A 64 -0.79 -1.90 -13.33
C VAL A 64 -0.50 -0.48 -12.84
N SER A 65 -0.22 -0.30 -11.55
CA SER A 65 -0.14 1.01 -10.89
C SER A 65 1.28 1.47 -10.60
N GLY A 66 2.25 0.54 -10.56
CA GLY A 66 3.59 0.81 -10.05
C GLY A 66 3.74 0.53 -8.56
N GLY A 67 2.65 0.17 -7.86
CA GLY A 67 2.69 -0.30 -6.48
C GLY A 67 2.85 0.79 -5.42
N HIS A 68 2.57 2.05 -5.75
CA HIS A 68 2.76 3.16 -4.81
C HIS A 68 1.66 3.21 -3.74
N PHE A 69 0.40 3.12 -4.14
CA PHE A 69 -0.79 3.09 -3.28
C PHE A 69 -0.94 4.26 -2.31
N ASN A 70 -0.17 5.33 -2.56
CA ASN A 70 -0.19 6.51 -1.71
C ASN A 70 0.38 7.70 -2.49
N PRO A 71 -0.33 8.84 -2.55
CA PRO A 71 0.17 10.03 -3.26
C PRO A 71 1.53 10.51 -2.76
N VAL A 72 1.80 10.38 -1.45
CA VAL A 72 3.09 10.79 -0.88
C VAL A 72 4.21 9.91 -1.39
N VAL A 73 3.98 8.60 -1.49
CA VAL A 73 4.96 7.66 -2.05
C VAL A 73 5.22 7.97 -3.51
N SER A 74 4.17 8.27 -4.28
CA SER A 74 4.30 8.67 -5.69
C SER A 74 5.11 9.95 -5.84
N LEU A 75 4.85 10.95 -4.99
CA LEU A 75 5.62 12.20 -5.00
C LEU A 75 7.07 11.98 -4.62
N ALA A 76 7.34 11.17 -3.61
CA ALA A 76 8.70 10.83 -3.20
C ALA A 76 9.45 10.12 -4.32
N ASP A 77 8.80 9.18 -5.00
CA ASP A 77 9.38 8.46 -6.12
C ASP A 77 9.67 9.39 -7.30
N ALA A 78 8.76 10.31 -7.59
CA ALA A 78 8.97 11.33 -8.63
C ALA A 78 10.16 12.23 -8.29
N ALA A 79 10.28 12.66 -7.03
CA ALA A 79 11.39 13.48 -6.57
C ALA A 79 12.72 12.74 -6.68
N LEU A 80 12.72 11.43 -6.56
CA LEU A 80 13.90 10.57 -6.72
C LEU A 80 14.15 10.16 -8.17
N GLY A 81 13.30 10.61 -9.11
CA GLY A 81 13.44 10.31 -10.53
C GLY A 81 12.74 9.03 -10.98
N GLY A 82 11.95 8.38 -10.12
CA GLY A 82 11.24 7.15 -10.45
C GLY A 82 9.99 7.35 -11.28
N LEU A 83 9.32 8.51 -11.13
CA LEU A 83 8.14 8.89 -11.89
C LEU A 83 8.28 10.32 -12.42
N SER A 84 7.58 10.64 -13.50
CA SER A 84 7.43 12.02 -13.89
C SER A 84 6.44 12.72 -12.96
N TRP A 85 6.58 14.04 -12.81
CA TRP A 85 5.65 14.84 -12.00
C TRP A 85 4.21 14.75 -12.50
N ARG A 86 4.03 14.57 -13.81
CA ARG A 86 2.72 14.39 -14.41
C ARG A 86 2.05 13.13 -13.88
N ASP A 87 2.78 12.02 -13.84
CA ASP A 87 2.27 10.75 -13.33
C ASP A 87 2.02 10.80 -11.83
N ALA A 88 2.88 11.49 -11.09
CA ALA A 88 2.71 11.66 -9.66
C ALA A 88 1.46 12.49 -9.31
N ALA A 89 1.13 13.48 -10.14
CA ALA A 89 -0.06 14.31 -9.94
C ALA A 89 -1.36 13.59 -10.30
N ALA A 90 -1.27 12.54 -11.06
CA ALA A 90 -2.42 11.71 -11.45
C ALA A 90 -2.59 10.52 -10.47
#